data_92fe9285cb416356e11a59139d1b50ea
#
_entry.id   92fe9285cb416356e11a59139d1b50ea
#
_cell.length_a   1.000
_cell.length_b   1.000
_cell.length_c   1.000
_cell.angle_alpha   90.00
_cell.angle_beta   90.00
_cell.angle_gamma   90.00
#
_symmetry.space_group_name_H-M   'P 1'
#
loop_
_entity.id
_entity.type
_entity.pdbx_description
1 polymer ?
#
loop_
_entity_poly.entity_id
_entity_poly.type
_entity_poly.pdbx_seq_one_letter_code
_entity_poly.pdbx_strand_id
1 'polypeptide(L)'
;MNDGEPVFTDEQRAAEPGYEHYDELDELGRCTAAFAVVGPETQPTEKRGSIGEVRPSGWQMAKYDFVEGKYLFNRCHLLGYQLTGENANERNLITGTRYLNVQGMLPFENAVADYVDATGNHVLMAVTPVFESSELVARGVHMMAESVEDGGEGVAFNVFCYNVQPGVVIDYGTGESMLEEDATPLPDVSGAESAPDTASEGAGAREASEKGATGSDEGKGVAEYVLNTNSRKFHLPSCSSVGQMSPKNREDVEDTRENLIANGYDPCKRCNP
;
A
#
# COMPACT_ATOMS: atom_id res chain seq x y z
N MET A 1 9.93 -2.73 -8.47
CA MET A 1 10.98 -1.98 -9.20
C MET A 1 12.32 -2.60 -8.85
N ASN A 2 13.31 -2.60 -9.75
CA ASN A 2 14.66 -3.16 -9.50
C ASN A 2 14.64 -4.56 -8.85
N ASP A 3 13.81 -5.46 -9.34
CA ASP A 3 13.56 -6.82 -8.81
C ASP A 3 13.25 -6.88 -7.30
N GLY A 4 12.77 -5.77 -6.73
CA GLY A 4 12.46 -5.63 -5.30
C GLY A 4 13.62 -5.12 -4.46
N GLU A 5 14.82 -4.99 -5.03
CA GLU A 5 16.02 -4.58 -4.32
C GLU A 5 16.04 -3.05 -4.08
N PRO A 6 16.15 -2.59 -2.82
CA PRO A 6 16.28 -1.17 -2.51
C PRO A 6 17.66 -0.64 -2.90
N VAL A 7 17.70 0.64 -3.26
CA VAL A 7 18.96 1.33 -3.63
C VAL A 7 19.07 2.62 -2.82
N PHE A 8 19.97 2.64 -1.87
CA PHE A 8 20.30 3.81 -1.07
C PHE A 8 21.68 4.35 -1.43
N THR A 9 21.84 5.67 -1.38
CA THR A 9 23.14 6.32 -1.56
C THR A 9 24.06 6.08 -0.35
N ASP A 10 25.36 6.28 -0.53
CA ASP A 10 26.33 6.17 0.58
C ASP A 10 26.01 7.16 1.72
N GLU A 11 25.47 8.34 1.39
CA GLU A 11 25.05 9.33 2.37
C GLU A 11 23.83 8.86 3.17
N GLN A 12 22.83 8.25 2.51
CA GLN A 12 21.67 7.67 3.16
C GLN A 12 22.05 6.49 4.06
N ARG A 13 22.99 5.63 3.61
CA ARG A 13 23.51 4.52 4.41
C ARG A 13 24.36 4.94 5.61
N ALA A 14 24.94 6.14 5.55
CA ALA A 14 25.74 6.72 6.64
C ALA A 14 24.93 7.61 7.59
N ALA A 15 23.64 7.75 7.36
CA ALA A 15 22.77 8.54 8.23
C ALA A 15 22.63 7.87 9.61
N GLU A 16 22.64 8.70 10.65
CA GLU A 16 22.55 8.22 12.03
C GLU A 16 21.12 7.77 12.38
N PRO A 17 20.96 6.84 13.33
CA PRO A 17 19.65 6.50 13.88
C PRO A 17 18.84 7.73 14.28
N GLY A 18 17.53 7.72 13.97
CA GLY A 18 16.65 8.83 14.24
C GLY A 18 16.74 10.00 13.25
N TYR A 19 17.54 9.88 12.20
CA TYR A 19 17.60 10.90 11.15
C TYR A 19 16.31 10.91 10.33
N GLU A 20 15.74 12.10 10.15
CA GLU A 20 14.59 12.35 9.31
C GLU A 20 14.85 13.54 8.39
N HIS A 21 14.44 13.45 7.15
CA HIS A 21 14.54 14.51 6.18
C HIS A 21 13.32 14.52 5.26
N TYR A 22 12.79 15.71 5.06
CA TYR A 22 11.67 15.99 4.17
C TYR A 22 12.10 17.12 3.24
N ASP A 23 12.28 16.80 1.96
CA ASP A 23 12.70 17.76 0.96
C ASP A 23 11.72 18.94 0.85
N GLU A 24 12.22 20.10 0.39
CA GLU A 24 11.38 21.27 0.13
C GLU A 24 10.30 20.91 -0.90
N LEU A 25 9.14 21.57 -0.76
CA LEU A 25 8.13 21.50 -1.81
C LEU A 25 8.69 22.07 -3.12
N ASP A 26 8.28 21.50 -4.24
CA ASP A 26 8.67 22.04 -5.54
C ASP A 26 7.92 23.34 -5.89
N GLU A 27 8.19 23.89 -7.08
CA GLU A 27 7.58 25.15 -7.53
C GLU A 27 6.05 25.11 -7.67
N LEU A 28 5.47 23.91 -7.75
CA LEU A 28 4.02 23.69 -7.78
C LEU A 28 3.43 23.37 -6.39
N GLY A 29 4.25 23.44 -5.34
CA GLY A 29 3.83 23.12 -3.98
C GLY A 29 3.61 21.63 -3.73
N ARG A 30 4.27 20.76 -4.51
CA ARG A 30 4.17 19.30 -4.38
C ARG A 30 5.30 18.77 -3.50
N CYS A 31 5.00 17.75 -2.69
CA CYS A 31 6.04 16.99 -2.00
C CYS A 31 7.01 16.36 -3.02
N THR A 32 8.28 16.26 -2.65
CA THR A 32 9.32 15.69 -3.52
C THR A 32 9.82 14.37 -2.98
N ALA A 33 10.58 14.34 -1.87
CA ALA A 33 11.00 13.10 -1.25
C ALA A 33 11.01 13.21 0.27
N ALA A 34 10.89 12.06 0.93
CA ALA A 34 11.09 11.91 2.35
C ALA A 34 12.02 10.72 2.61
N PHE A 35 12.91 10.85 3.57
CA PHE A 35 13.85 9.82 3.98
C PHE A 35 13.98 9.81 5.50
N ALA A 36 14.04 8.60 6.10
CA ALA A 36 14.32 8.43 7.52
C ALA A 36 15.13 7.16 7.79
N VAL A 37 15.88 7.20 8.89
CA VAL A 37 16.39 6.01 9.58
C VAL A 37 15.40 5.72 10.71
N VAL A 38 14.41 4.89 10.40
CA VAL A 38 13.30 4.57 11.31
C VAL A 38 13.80 3.63 12.40
N GLY A 39 13.54 3.99 13.64
CA GLY A 39 13.92 3.22 14.82
C GLY A 39 13.01 3.52 16.01
N PRO A 40 13.25 2.95 17.19
CA PRO A 40 12.46 3.21 18.39
C PRO A 40 12.38 4.69 18.76
N GLU A 41 13.42 5.48 18.43
CA GLU A 41 13.53 6.91 18.73
C GLU A 41 12.69 7.81 17.81
N THR A 42 12.30 7.33 16.62
CA THR A 42 11.45 8.06 15.68
C THR A 42 9.96 7.76 15.88
N GLN A 43 9.64 6.62 16.48
CA GLN A 43 8.25 6.22 16.70
C GLN A 43 7.51 7.19 17.61
N PRO A 44 6.19 7.41 17.38
CA PRO A 44 5.44 8.41 18.11
C PRO A 44 5.31 8.06 19.59
N THR A 45 5.64 9.02 20.45
CA THR A 45 5.41 8.96 21.92
C THR A 45 4.07 9.59 22.33
N GLU A 46 3.41 10.28 21.41
CA GLU A 46 2.15 10.98 21.63
C GLU A 46 1.04 10.45 20.71
N LYS A 47 -0.20 10.78 21.03
CA LYS A 47 -1.32 10.46 20.13
C LYS A 47 -1.33 11.37 18.92
N ARG A 48 -1.62 10.79 17.76
CA ARG A 48 -1.76 11.52 16.50
C ARG A 48 -2.71 12.71 16.64
N GLY A 49 -2.22 13.91 16.25
CA GLY A 49 -2.99 15.13 16.21
C GLY A 49 -3.84 15.26 14.93
N SER A 50 -4.57 16.39 14.82
CA SER A 50 -5.31 16.73 13.60
C SER A 50 -4.33 17.18 12.50
N ILE A 51 -4.59 16.72 11.27
CA ILE A 51 -3.85 17.15 10.06
C ILE A 51 -4.78 17.85 9.05
N GLY A 52 -6.01 18.20 9.48
CA GLY A 52 -7.06 18.75 8.62
C GLY A 52 -6.74 20.09 7.98
N GLU A 53 -5.85 20.87 8.58
CA GLU A 53 -5.44 22.19 8.07
C GLU A 53 -4.48 22.10 6.88
N VAL A 54 -3.71 21.02 6.75
CA VAL A 54 -2.80 20.84 5.61
C VAL A 54 -3.60 20.50 4.36
N ARG A 55 -3.30 21.21 3.28
CA ARG A 55 -3.90 20.99 1.96
C ARG A 55 -2.81 20.70 0.94
N PRO A 56 -2.49 19.42 0.72
CA PRO A 56 -1.50 19.05 -0.28
C PRO A 56 -1.91 19.51 -1.69
N SER A 57 -0.97 19.53 -2.62
CA SER A 57 -1.25 19.88 -4.02
C SER A 57 -2.39 19.02 -4.57
N GLY A 58 -3.25 19.59 -5.41
CA GLY A 58 -4.41 18.91 -6.02
C GLY A 58 -5.49 18.44 -5.02
N TRP A 59 -5.52 18.97 -3.78
CA TRP A 59 -6.51 18.56 -2.77
C TRP A 59 -7.94 18.89 -3.18
N GLN A 60 -8.76 17.84 -3.34
CA GLN A 60 -10.20 17.95 -3.55
C GLN A 60 -10.96 17.15 -2.48
N MET A 61 -12.20 17.55 -2.24
CA MET A 61 -13.09 16.84 -1.30
C MET A 61 -14.15 16.06 -2.08
N ALA A 62 -13.77 14.88 -2.57
CA ALA A 62 -14.64 13.97 -3.30
C ALA A 62 -15.13 12.83 -2.40
N LYS A 63 -16.36 12.39 -2.61
CA LYS A 63 -17.00 11.30 -1.85
C LYS A 63 -17.64 10.30 -2.78
N TYR A 64 -17.42 9.01 -2.46
CA TYR A 64 -18.03 7.87 -3.13
C TYR A 64 -18.51 6.88 -2.08
N ASP A 65 -19.75 6.39 -2.19
CA ASP A 65 -20.36 5.53 -1.15
C ASP A 65 -19.66 4.19 -0.97
N PHE A 66 -19.04 3.66 -2.02
CA PHE A 66 -18.29 2.40 -2.00
C PHE A 66 -16.84 2.52 -1.48
N VAL A 67 -16.34 3.76 -1.31
CA VAL A 67 -15.01 3.98 -0.72
C VAL A 67 -15.13 3.90 0.80
N GLU A 68 -14.25 3.14 1.45
CA GLU A 68 -14.22 3.05 2.90
C GLU A 68 -14.02 4.44 3.53
N GLY A 69 -14.91 4.82 4.46
CA GLY A 69 -14.94 6.16 5.03
C GLY A 69 -15.52 7.23 4.09
N LYS A 70 -15.96 6.84 2.89
CA LYS A 70 -16.59 7.65 1.84
C LYS A 70 -15.71 8.72 1.17
N TYR A 71 -14.62 9.13 1.76
CA TYR A 71 -13.72 10.12 1.17
C TYR A 71 -12.71 9.46 0.24
N LEU A 72 -12.69 9.90 -1.03
CA LEU A 72 -11.73 9.43 -2.02
C LEU A 72 -10.30 9.69 -1.57
N PHE A 73 -10.03 10.95 -1.21
CA PHE A 73 -8.69 11.37 -0.85
C PHE A 73 -8.47 11.43 0.67
N ASN A 74 -7.29 11.03 1.04
CA ASN A 74 -6.70 11.17 2.36
C ASN A 74 -5.47 12.09 2.26
N ARG A 75 -5.12 12.73 3.35
CA ARG A 75 -3.80 13.31 3.52
C ARG A 75 -2.87 12.17 3.85
N CYS A 76 -2.25 11.59 2.80
CA CYS A 76 -1.34 10.46 2.95
C CYS A 76 0.03 10.98 3.37
N HIS A 77 0.55 10.47 4.48
CA HIS A 77 1.95 10.66 4.81
C HIS A 77 2.83 9.91 3.82
N LEU A 78 3.96 10.49 3.44
CA LEU A 78 5.03 9.77 2.74
C LEU A 78 5.70 8.79 3.71
N LEU A 79 6.15 9.29 4.87
CA LEU A 79 6.57 8.47 6.01
C LEU A 79 5.44 8.47 7.03
N GLY A 80 4.85 7.30 7.28
CA GLY A 80 3.69 7.14 8.14
C GLY A 80 3.91 7.62 9.57
N TYR A 81 2.88 8.21 10.19
CA TYR A 81 2.95 8.69 11.57
C TYR A 81 3.45 7.63 12.56
N GLN A 82 3.11 6.36 12.35
CA GLN A 82 3.58 5.25 13.19
C GLN A 82 5.08 5.01 13.14
N LEU A 83 5.77 5.55 12.12
CA LEU A 83 7.21 5.35 11.90
C LEU A 83 8.04 6.50 12.42
N THR A 84 7.55 7.74 12.26
CA THR A 84 8.33 8.96 12.53
C THR A 84 7.68 9.91 13.52
N GLY A 85 6.44 9.68 13.94
CA GLY A 85 5.72 10.62 14.79
C GLY A 85 5.42 11.98 14.12
N GLU A 86 5.88 12.20 12.89
CA GLU A 86 5.68 13.44 12.15
C GLU A 86 4.20 13.60 11.76
N ASN A 87 3.54 14.65 12.27
CA ASN A 87 2.08 14.74 12.17
C ASN A 87 1.59 15.63 11.03
N ALA A 88 1.73 16.94 11.13
CA ALA A 88 1.11 17.92 10.24
C ALA A 88 2.12 18.63 9.32
N ASN A 89 3.18 17.96 8.95
CA ASN A 89 4.20 18.46 8.06
C ASN A 89 3.70 18.48 6.61
N GLU A 90 3.62 19.65 5.99
CA GLU A 90 3.18 19.80 4.60
C GLU A 90 4.12 19.13 3.59
N ARG A 91 5.41 18.93 3.94
CA ARG A 91 6.40 18.25 3.11
C ARG A 91 6.28 16.72 3.17
N ASN A 92 5.47 16.20 4.11
CA ASN A 92 5.24 14.78 4.32
C ASN A 92 3.81 14.35 3.94
N LEU A 93 2.98 15.26 3.41
CA LEU A 93 1.57 14.97 3.13
C LEU A 93 1.23 15.18 1.65
N ILE A 94 0.72 14.15 1.01
CA ILE A 94 0.23 14.20 -0.38
C ILE A 94 -1.29 13.96 -0.45
N THR A 95 -1.89 14.39 -1.56
CA THR A 95 -3.26 13.99 -1.93
C THR A 95 -3.23 12.55 -2.44
N GLY A 96 -3.51 11.61 -1.55
CA GLY A 96 -3.54 10.18 -1.88
C GLY A 96 -4.93 9.59 -1.74
N THR A 97 -5.27 8.63 -2.59
CA THR A 97 -6.53 7.92 -2.48
C THR A 97 -6.60 7.08 -1.20
N ARG A 98 -7.82 6.76 -0.76
CA ARG A 98 -8.00 5.79 0.33
C ARG A 98 -7.36 4.45 -0.01
N TYR A 99 -7.44 4.03 -1.28
CA TYR A 99 -6.85 2.79 -1.76
C TYR A 99 -5.32 2.82 -1.68
N LEU A 100 -4.66 3.88 -2.20
CA LEU A 100 -3.21 4.06 -2.03
C LEU A 100 -2.81 3.97 -0.57
N ASN A 101 -3.49 4.72 0.31
CA ASN A 101 -3.12 4.83 1.71
C ASN A 101 -3.23 3.50 2.46
N VAL A 102 -4.29 2.72 2.21
CA VAL A 102 -4.61 1.52 3.01
C VAL A 102 -4.19 0.22 2.35
N GLN A 103 -4.36 0.12 1.03
CA GLN A 103 -4.02 -1.09 0.29
C GLN A 103 -2.63 -1.02 -0.33
N GLY A 104 -2.17 0.19 -0.66
CA GLY A 104 -0.85 0.42 -1.24
C GLY A 104 0.24 0.54 -0.20
N MET A 105 0.23 1.61 0.59
CA MET A 105 1.36 1.98 1.46
C MET A 105 1.36 1.26 2.81
N LEU A 106 0.20 1.19 3.48
CA LEU A 106 0.10 0.69 4.85
C LEU A 106 0.69 -0.72 5.07
N PRO A 107 0.58 -1.70 4.16
CA PRO A 107 1.22 -3.02 4.36
C PRO A 107 2.75 -2.92 4.50
N PHE A 108 3.40 -2.03 3.73
CA PHE A 108 4.84 -1.81 3.78
C PHE A 108 5.25 -1.01 5.02
N GLU A 109 4.48 0.00 5.40
CA GLU A 109 4.67 0.75 6.65
C GLU A 109 4.56 -0.18 7.87
N ASN A 110 3.57 -1.08 7.87
CA ASN A 110 3.41 -2.06 8.94
C ASN A 110 4.59 -3.04 9.01
N ALA A 111 5.13 -3.47 7.86
CA ALA A 111 6.30 -4.35 7.85
C ALA A 111 7.51 -3.69 8.52
N VAL A 112 7.73 -2.40 8.27
CA VAL A 112 8.79 -1.60 8.92
C VAL A 112 8.52 -1.46 10.42
N ALA A 113 7.30 -1.06 10.80
CA ALA A 113 6.93 -0.87 12.20
C ALA A 113 7.06 -2.18 13.00
N ASP A 114 6.51 -3.29 12.46
CA ASP A 114 6.56 -4.61 13.11
C ASP A 114 8.01 -5.08 13.30
N TYR A 115 8.91 -4.81 12.34
CA TYR A 115 10.32 -5.14 12.46
C TYR A 115 11.01 -4.33 13.57
N VAL A 116 10.82 -3.01 13.57
CA VAL A 116 11.39 -2.12 14.61
C VAL A 116 10.86 -2.52 15.99
N ASP A 117 9.56 -2.76 16.14
CA ASP A 117 8.93 -3.17 17.41
C ASP A 117 9.46 -4.52 17.91
N ALA A 118 9.72 -5.46 17.00
CA ALA A 118 10.16 -6.80 17.36
C ALA A 118 11.65 -6.88 17.72
N THR A 119 12.48 -6.03 17.10
CA THR A 119 13.95 -6.15 17.16
C THR A 119 14.63 -5.00 17.91
N GLY A 120 14.02 -3.81 17.90
CA GLY A 120 14.66 -2.57 18.33
C GLY A 120 15.72 -2.05 17.35
N ASN A 121 15.84 -2.67 16.17
CA ASN A 121 16.77 -2.30 15.11
C ASN A 121 16.19 -1.20 14.21
N HIS A 122 17.00 -0.72 13.26
CA HIS A 122 16.68 0.40 12.40
C HIS A 122 16.39 -0.01 10.96
N VAL A 123 15.62 0.81 10.27
CA VAL A 123 15.27 0.61 8.86
C VAL A 123 15.50 1.92 8.09
N LEU A 124 16.33 1.89 7.05
CA LEU A 124 16.37 2.97 6.06
C LEU A 124 15.06 2.94 5.29
N MET A 125 14.36 4.06 5.23
CA MET A 125 13.13 4.18 4.45
C MET A 125 13.13 5.46 3.63
N ALA A 126 12.90 5.34 2.33
CA ALA A 126 12.75 6.45 1.39
C ALA A 126 11.42 6.35 0.65
N VAL A 127 10.70 7.47 0.56
CA VAL A 127 9.41 7.55 -0.12
C VAL A 127 9.39 8.78 -1.02
N THR A 128 9.15 8.56 -2.31
CA THR A 128 9.16 9.62 -3.33
C THR A 128 7.85 9.58 -4.10
N PRO A 129 7.02 10.62 -4.06
CA PRO A 129 5.84 10.73 -4.90
C PRO A 129 6.25 10.99 -6.35
N VAL A 130 5.53 10.38 -7.29
CA VAL A 130 5.83 10.48 -8.72
C VAL A 130 4.70 11.22 -9.42
N PHE A 131 5.04 12.33 -10.04
CA PHE A 131 4.13 13.17 -10.83
C PHE A 131 4.55 13.15 -12.31
N GLU A 132 3.61 13.31 -13.20
CA GLU A 132 3.89 13.57 -14.62
C GLU A 132 3.73 15.06 -14.93
N SER A 133 4.77 15.68 -15.50
CA SER A 133 4.74 17.10 -15.90
C SER A 133 4.23 18.03 -14.79
N SER A 134 3.15 18.77 -15.03
CA SER A 134 2.55 19.75 -14.11
C SER A 134 1.37 19.20 -13.30
N GLU A 135 1.23 17.90 -13.18
CA GLU A 135 0.18 17.30 -12.37
C GLU A 135 0.30 17.69 -10.90
N LEU A 136 -0.85 17.93 -10.26
CA LEU A 136 -0.90 18.31 -8.84
C LEU A 136 -1.14 17.12 -7.91
N VAL A 137 -1.59 15.99 -8.44
CA VAL A 137 -1.78 14.74 -7.70
C VAL A 137 -0.76 13.72 -8.20
N ALA A 138 -0.05 13.07 -7.30
CA ALA A 138 0.92 12.05 -7.66
C ALA A 138 0.25 10.84 -8.32
N ARG A 139 0.87 10.27 -9.36
CA ARG A 139 0.46 9.00 -9.98
C ARG A 139 0.63 7.81 -9.04
N GLY A 140 1.51 7.94 -8.09
CA GLY A 140 1.82 6.96 -7.06
C GLY A 140 3.01 7.38 -6.23
N VAL A 141 3.46 6.49 -5.38
CA VAL A 141 4.66 6.67 -4.58
C VAL A 141 5.62 5.52 -4.79
N HIS A 142 6.89 5.85 -4.94
CA HIS A 142 7.99 4.92 -4.90
C HIS A 142 8.45 4.78 -3.46
N MET A 143 8.42 3.56 -2.92
CA MET A 143 8.82 3.26 -1.55
C MET A 143 9.97 2.27 -1.56
N MET A 144 11.02 2.56 -0.80
CA MET A 144 12.15 1.67 -0.56
C MET A 144 12.39 1.57 0.94
N ALA A 145 12.72 0.37 1.41
CA ALA A 145 13.21 0.17 2.77
C ALA A 145 14.24 -0.96 2.83
N GLU A 146 15.15 -0.87 3.81
CA GLU A 146 16.19 -1.88 4.08
C GLU A 146 16.53 -1.83 5.57
N SER A 147 16.43 -2.96 6.25
CA SER A 147 16.86 -3.07 7.64
C SER A 147 18.37 -2.97 7.75
N VAL A 148 18.85 -2.19 8.73
CA VAL A 148 20.26 -1.76 8.79
C VAL A 148 21.17 -2.84 9.37
N GLU A 149 20.87 -3.32 10.58
CA GLU A 149 21.76 -4.16 11.36
C GLU A 149 21.92 -5.57 10.80
N ASP A 150 20.93 -6.05 10.05
CA ASP A 150 20.96 -7.36 9.39
C ASP A 150 21.15 -7.29 7.87
N GLY A 151 21.37 -6.08 7.33
CA GLY A 151 21.66 -5.89 5.91
C GLY A 151 20.51 -6.26 4.99
N GLY A 152 19.27 -6.02 5.43
CA GLY A 152 18.06 -6.25 4.65
C GLY A 152 17.43 -7.63 4.81
N GLU A 153 17.92 -8.48 5.72
CA GLU A 153 17.33 -9.81 5.95
C GLU A 153 15.91 -9.72 6.54
N GLY A 154 15.65 -8.73 7.42
CA GLY A 154 14.36 -8.55 8.07
C GLY A 154 13.37 -7.76 7.24
N VAL A 155 13.82 -6.67 6.62
CA VAL A 155 13.02 -5.81 5.74
C VAL A 155 13.86 -5.40 4.54
N ALA A 156 13.41 -5.76 3.34
CA ALA A 156 13.95 -5.22 2.09
C ALA A 156 12.83 -5.13 1.06
N PHE A 157 12.59 -3.93 0.52
CA PHE A 157 11.65 -3.76 -0.58
C PHE A 157 11.95 -2.51 -1.42
N ASN A 158 11.55 -2.58 -2.68
CA ASN A 158 11.58 -1.49 -3.65
C ASN A 158 10.31 -1.59 -4.49
N VAL A 159 9.29 -0.82 -4.16
CA VAL A 159 7.94 -0.96 -4.70
C VAL A 159 7.38 0.38 -5.19
N PHE A 160 6.43 0.30 -6.11
CA PHE A 160 5.63 1.43 -6.55
C PHE A 160 4.17 1.20 -6.20
N CYS A 161 3.61 2.07 -5.39
CA CYS A 161 2.21 2.04 -4.99
C CYS A 161 1.43 3.05 -5.82
N TYR A 162 0.48 2.58 -6.63
CA TYR A 162 -0.32 3.43 -7.51
C TYR A 162 -1.36 4.24 -6.72
N ASN A 163 -1.48 5.52 -7.06
CA ASN A 163 -2.49 6.42 -6.49
C ASN A 163 -3.79 6.34 -7.29
N VAL A 164 -4.47 5.23 -7.16
CA VAL A 164 -5.72 4.91 -7.86
C VAL A 164 -6.82 4.57 -6.86
N GLN A 165 -8.07 4.60 -7.33
CA GLN A 165 -9.22 4.04 -6.61
C GLN A 165 -10.03 3.25 -7.61
N PRO A 166 -10.20 1.92 -7.47
CA PRO A 166 -11.04 1.12 -8.35
C PRO A 166 -12.43 1.74 -8.51
N GLY A 167 -12.91 1.83 -9.74
CA GLY A 167 -14.19 2.44 -10.10
C GLY A 167 -14.22 3.97 -10.13
N VAL A 168 -13.06 4.64 -9.97
CA VAL A 168 -12.94 6.10 -10.04
C VAL A 168 -11.85 6.50 -11.03
N VAL A 169 -12.19 7.41 -11.93
CA VAL A 169 -11.21 8.11 -12.78
C VAL A 169 -10.79 9.40 -12.09
N ILE A 170 -9.49 9.63 -12.00
CA ILE A 170 -8.88 10.80 -11.36
C ILE A 170 -8.20 11.65 -12.42
N ASP A 171 -8.51 12.93 -12.44
CA ASP A 171 -7.70 13.92 -13.14
C ASP A 171 -6.50 14.32 -12.25
N TYR A 172 -5.34 13.79 -12.55
CA TYR A 172 -4.13 14.06 -11.78
C TYR A 172 -3.63 15.50 -11.93
N GLY A 173 -4.05 16.20 -13.00
CA GLY A 173 -3.74 17.62 -13.17
C GLY A 173 -4.40 18.52 -12.14
N THR A 174 -5.61 18.16 -11.70
CA THR A 174 -6.45 19.02 -10.83
C THR A 174 -6.86 18.35 -9.52
N GLY A 175 -6.87 17.03 -9.45
CA GLY A 175 -7.47 16.24 -8.36
C GLY A 175 -8.99 16.05 -8.49
N GLU A 176 -9.62 16.54 -9.57
CA GLU A 176 -11.02 16.23 -9.83
C GLU A 176 -11.21 14.74 -10.13
N SER A 177 -12.40 14.23 -9.90
CA SER A 177 -12.67 12.79 -10.07
C SER A 177 -14.11 12.54 -10.46
N MET A 178 -14.34 11.42 -11.15
CA MET A 178 -15.67 10.95 -11.54
C MET A 178 -15.75 9.43 -11.47
N LEU A 179 -16.96 8.88 -11.47
CA LEU A 179 -17.16 7.44 -11.61
C LEU A 179 -16.63 6.97 -12.98
N GLU A 180 -16.03 5.78 -13.00
CA GLU A 180 -15.49 5.20 -14.24
C GLU A 180 -16.61 4.99 -15.30
N GLU A 181 -17.81 4.65 -14.89
CA GLU A 181 -18.97 4.50 -15.78
C GLU A 181 -19.43 5.81 -16.43
N ASP A 182 -19.13 6.97 -15.81
CA ASP A 182 -19.43 8.31 -16.32
C ASP A 182 -18.30 8.86 -17.20
N ALA A 183 -17.12 8.20 -17.21
CA ALA A 183 -15.99 8.63 -17.99
C ALA A 183 -16.24 8.38 -19.48
N THR A 184 -16.02 9.41 -20.32
CA THR A 184 -16.00 9.20 -21.78
C THR A 184 -14.87 8.26 -22.13
N PRO A 185 -15.13 7.12 -22.84
CA PRO A 185 -14.05 6.24 -23.26
C PRO A 185 -12.97 7.02 -24.01
N LEU A 186 -11.70 6.85 -23.63
CA LEU A 186 -10.59 7.38 -24.41
C LEU A 186 -10.69 6.82 -25.83
N PRO A 187 -10.40 7.62 -26.89
CA PRO A 187 -10.37 7.11 -28.26
C PRO A 187 -9.39 5.93 -28.30
N ASP A 188 -9.86 4.83 -28.89
CA ASP A 188 -9.05 3.63 -29.04
C ASP A 188 -7.79 3.95 -29.86
N VAL A 189 -6.63 3.96 -29.19
CA VAL A 189 -5.33 4.18 -29.81
C VAL A 189 -4.70 2.88 -30.34
N SER A 190 -5.47 1.78 -30.44
CA SER A 190 -5.01 0.49 -30.97
C SER A 190 -4.71 0.48 -32.48
N GLY A 191 -4.77 1.65 -33.14
CA GLY A 191 -4.45 1.85 -34.56
C GLY A 191 -3.01 2.23 -34.90
N ALA A 192 -2.05 2.11 -34.00
CA ALA A 192 -0.64 2.28 -34.35
C ALA A 192 -0.15 0.99 -35.06
N GLU A 193 0.01 1.06 -36.36
CA GLU A 193 0.53 0.00 -37.21
C GLU A 193 1.85 -0.56 -36.66
N SER A 194 1.84 -1.85 -36.32
CA SER A 194 3.03 -2.61 -36.01
C SER A 194 3.89 -2.75 -37.27
N ALA A 195 5.14 -2.30 -37.22
CA ALA A 195 6.14 -2.57 -38.23
C ALA A 195 6.38 -4.08 -38.38
N PRO A 196 6.67 -4.61 -39.58
CA PRO A 196 6.73 -6.04 -39.83
C PRO A 196 7.95 -6.70 -39.19
N ASP A 197 7.71 -7.70 -38.37
CA ASP A 197 8.70 -8.63 -37.86
C ASP A 197 9.20 -9.54 -38.99
N THR A 198 10.49 -9.49 -39.27
CA THR A 198 11.15 -10.48 -40.14
C THR A 198 11.49 -11.73 -39.34
N ALA A 199 10.96 -12.84 -39.78
CA ALA A 199 11.09 -14.17 -39.27
C ALA A 199 12.53 -14.68 -39.10
N SER A 200 12.73 -15.50 -38.09
CA SER A 200 13.67 -16.62 -38.16
C SER A 200 13.11 -17.81 -37.36
N GLU A 201 12.91 -18.89 -38.09
CA GLU A 201 12.45 -20.20 -37.63
C GLU A 201 13.54 -20.90 -36.79
N GLY A 202 13.11 -21.70 -35.82
CA GLY A 202 13.98 -22.64 -35.11
C GLY A 202 13.22 -23.56 -34.17
N ALA A 203 12.92 -24.75 -34.66
CA ALA A 203 12.16 -25.84 -34.04
C ALA A 203 12.83 -26.43 -32.80
N GLY A 204 12.01 -27.00 -31.88
CA GLY A 204 12.51 -27.91 -30.85
C GLY A 204 11.46 -28.31 -29.82
N ALA A 205 10.56 -29.23 -30.18
CA ALA A 205 9.71 -29.91 -29.23
C ALA A 205 10.51 -30.87 -28.34
N ARG A 206 10.17 -30.96 -27.06
CA ARG A 206 10.33 -32.15 -26.23
C ARG A 206 9.27 -32.18 -25.12
N GLU A 207 8.38 -33.16 -25.26
CA GLU A 207 7.51 -33.71 -24.22
C GLU A 207 8.34 -34.47 -23.17
N ALA A 208 7.83 -34.46 -21.96
CA ALA A 208 7.78 -35.53 -20.95
C ALA A 208 7.84 -34.89 -19.55
N SER A 209 7.13 -35.25 -18.53
CA SER A 209 6.34 -36.40 -18.15
C SER A 209 5.68 -36.07 -16.80
N GLU A 210 4.47 -36.53 -16.65
CA GLU A 210 3.71 -36.53 -15.39
C GLU A 210 4.44 -37.22 -14.25
N LYS A 211 4.38 -36.67 -13.05
CA LYS A 211 4.23 -37.48 -11.82
C LYS A 211 3.55 -36.67 -10.74
N GLY A 212 2.42 -37.17 -10.30
CA GLY A 212 1.51 -36.62 -9.32
C GLY A 212 2.06 -36.56 -7.90
N ALA A 213 1.51 -35.62 -7.19
CA ALA A 213 1.38 -35.69 -5.75
C ALA A 213 0.00 -35.11 -5.40
N THR A 214 -0.81 -35.98 -4.86
CA THR A 214 -2.12 -35.72 -4.28
C THR A 214 -1.98 -34.73 -3.09
N GLY A 215 -2.57 -33.56 -3.23
CA GLY A 215 -2.79 -32.62 -2.13
C GLY A 215 -4.24 -32.13 -2.22
N SER A 216 -4.99 -32.44 -1.20
CA SER A 216 -6.41 -32.27 -0.98
C SER A 216 -6.96 -30.93 -1.46
N ASP A 217 -7.95 -30.99 -2.32
CA ASP A 217 -8.88 -29.93 -2.71
C ASP A 217 -9.83 -29.64 -1.53
N GLU A 218 -9.44 -28.72 -0.65
CA GLU A 218 -10.28 -28.16 0.39
C GLU A 218 -10.15 -26.63 0.40
N GLY A 219 -11.00 -25.94 -0.36
CA GLY A 219 -11.00 -24.47 -0.36
C GLY A 219 -12.00 -23.76 -1.26
N LYS A 220 -12.91 -24.46 -1.91
CA LYS A 220 -13.89 -23.85 -2.83
C LYS A 220 -15.35 -23.91 -2.36
N GLY A 221 -15.62 -24.19 -1.10
CA GLY A 221 -16.96 -24.25 -0.53
C GLY A 221 -17.31 -23.03 0.32
N VAL A 222 -18.57 -22.59 0.26
CA VAL A 222 -19.13 -21.65 1.22
C VAL A 222 -19.13 -22.33 2.60
N ALA A 223 -18.60 -21.64 3.60
CA ALA A 223 -18.52 -22.09 4.99
C ALA A 223 -18.95 -20.99 5.95
N GLU A 224 -19.26 -21.37 7.19
CA GLU A 224 -19.59 -20.39 8.25
C GLU A 224 -18.31 -19.82 8.85
N TYR A 225 -18.23 -18.47 8.88
CA TYR A 225 -17.15 -17.73 9.49
C TYR A 225 -17.67 -16.67 10.47
N VAL A 226 -16.83 -16.26 11.39
CA VAL A 226 -17.08 -15.15 12.31
C VAL A 226 -16.10 -14.05 12.01
N LEU A 227 -16.60 -12.90 11.55
CA LEU A 227 -15.81 -11.73 11.28
C LEU A 227 -15.60 -10.90 12.53
N ASN A 228 -14.39 -10.38 12.70
CA ASN A 228 -14.13 -9.27 13.60
C ASN A 228 -14.00 -8.01 12.74
N THR A 229 -15.05 -7.21 12.69
CA THR A 229 -15.14 -6.01 11.83
C THR A 229 -14.17 -4.91 12.25
N ASN A 230 -13.69 -4.93 13.50
CA ASN A 230 -12.71 -3.95 13.98
C ASN A 230 -11.27 -4.33 13.63
N SER A 231 -10.90 -5.62 13.73
CA SER A 231 -9.55 -6.09 13.43
C SER A 231 -9.41 -6.66 12.02
N ARG A 232 -10.50 -6.65 11.22
CA ARG A 232 -10.57 -7.20 9.87
C ARG A 232 -10.08 -8.65 9.78
N LYS A 233 -10.35 -9.47 10.81
CA LYS A 233 -10.00 -10.89 10.83
C LYS A 233 -11.23 -11.75 10.79
N PHE A 234 -11.14 -12.87 10.05
CA PHE A 234 -12.18 -13.90 10.07
C PHE A 234 -11.70 -15.16 10.78
N HIS A 235 -12.62 -15.87 11.41
CA HIS A 235 -12.36 -16.98 12.28
C HIS A 235 -13.34 -18.12 11.98
N LEU A 236 -12.95 -19.36 12.28
CA LEU A 236 -13.92 -20.44 12.40
C LEU A 236 -14.83 -20.19 13.60
N PRO A 237 -16.12 -20.57 13.57
CA PRO A 237 -17.03 -20.40 14.69
C PRO A 237 -16.53 -21.02 16.01
N SER A 238 -15.74 -22.09 15.90
CA SER A 238 -15.12 -22.78 17.06
C SER A 238 -13.87 -22.11 17.62
N CYS A 239 -13.40 -21.01 17.03
CA CYS A 239 -12.18 -20.33 17.46
C CYS A 239 -12.35 -19.72 18.86
N SER A 240 -11.40 -20.00 19.77
CA SER A 240 -11.42 -19.43 21.13
C SER A 240 -11.39 -17.89 21.18
N SER A 241 -10.93 -17.24 20.10
CA SER A 241 -10.94 -15.77 19.99
C SER A 241 -12.35 -15.22 19.77
N VAL A 242 -13.29 -16.02 19.24
CA VAL A 242 -14.68 -15.57 18.99
C VAL A 242 -15.40 -15.23 20.30
N GLY A 243 -15.20 -16.04 21.35
CA GLY A 243 -15.79 -15.78 22.68
C GLY A 243 -15.27 -14.53 23.40
N GLN A 244 -14.16 -13.97 22.91
CA GLN A 244 -13.53 -12.76 23.46
C GLN A 244 -13.85 -11.50 22.66
N MET A 245 -14.59 -11.63 21.55
CA MET A 245 -14.96 -10.48 20.72
C MET A 245 -16.07 -9.68 21.38
N SER A 246 -15.96 -8.36 21.26
CA SER A 246 -17.08 -7.46 21.60
C SER A 246 -18.24 -7.72 20.63
N PRO A 247 -19.48 -7.88 21.13
CA PRO A 247 -20.65 -8.14 20.28
C PRO A 247 -20.84 -7.15 19.13
N LYS A 248 -20.45 -5.89 19.33
CA LYS A 248 -20.55 -4.82 18.30
C LYS A 248 -19.58 -4.99 17.13
N ASN A 249 -18.54 -5.81 17.30
CA ASN A 249 -17.50 -6.04 16.28
C ASN A 249 -17.60 -7.45 15.68
N ARG A 250 -18.63 -8.20 16.07
CA ARG A 250 -18.84 -9.58 15.63
C ARG A 250 -19.94 -9.63 14.57
N GLU A 251 -19.66 -10.32 13.48
CA GLU A 251 -20.59 -10.62 12.41
C GLU A 251 -20.41 -12.09 11.99
N ASP A 252 -21.50 -12.86 12.01
CA ASP A 252 -21.48 -14.25 11.56
C ASP A 252 -21.91 -14.27 10.09
N VAL A 253 -21.11 -14.90 9.22
CA VAL A 253 -21.32 -14.92 7.77
C VAL A 253 -21.13 -16.31 7.18
N GLU A 254 -21.85 -16.58 6.09
CA GLU A 254 -21.60 -17.73 5.21
C GLU A 254 -20.94 -17.19 3.93
N ASP A 255 -19.68 -17.55 3.69
CA ASP A 255 -18.93 -17.07 2.53
C ASP A 255 -17.82 -18.05 2.16
N THR A 256 -17.09 -17.76 1.09
CA THR A 256 -15.87 -18.49 0.74
C THR A 256 -14.66 -17.80 1.36
N ARG A 257 -13.62 -18.56 1.68
CA ARG A 257 -12.36 -18.03 2.18
C ARG A 257 -11.76 -16.98 1.23
N GLU A 258 -11.82 -17.26 -0.08
CA GLU A 258 -11.31 -16.36 -1.12
C GLU A 258 -12.06 -15.03 -1.14
N ASN A 259 -13.40 -15.07 -1.02
CA ASN A 259 -14.21 -13.85 -0.97
C ASN A 259 -13.90 -13.00 0.26
N LEU A 260 -13.74 -13.63 1.43
CA LEU A 260 -13.40 -12.89 2.65
C LEU A 260 -12.03 -12.22 2.54
N ILE A 261 -11.04 -12.89 1.94
CA ILE A 261 -9.73 -12.31 1.66
C ILE A 261 -9.85 -11.17 0.63
N ALA A 262 -10.61 -11.37 -0.45
CA ALA A 262 -10.87 -10.34 -1.45
C ALA A 262 -11.59 -9.11 -0.86
N ASN A 263 -12.41 -9.31 0.17
CA ASN A 263 -13.09 -8.25 0.93
C ASN A 263 -12.21 -7.62 2.04
N GLY A 264 -10.91 -7.95 2.08
CA GLY A 264 -9.94 -7.34 2.99
C GLY A 264 -10.00 -7.88 4.41
N TYR A 265 -10.45 -9.12 4.59
CA TYR A 265 -10.34 -9.83 5.87
C TYR A 265 -9.17 -10.81 5.86
N ASP A 266 -8.39 -10.82 6.94
CA ASP A 266 -7.30 -11.77 7.12
C ASP A 266 -7.75 -13.04 7.87
N PRO A 267 -7.22 -14.20 7.52
CA PRO A 267 -7.46 -15.40 8.29
C PRO A 267 -6.82 -15.30 9.69
N CYS A 268 -7.56 -15.67 10.71
CA CYS A 268 -7.02 -15.72 12.08
C CYS A 268 -5.87 -16.73 12.16
N LYS A 269 -4.69 -16.29 12.57
CA LYS A 269 -3.49 -17.14 12.72
C LYS A 269 -3.67 -18.29 13.74
N ARG A 270 -4.66 -18.20 14.65
CA ARG A 270 -4.91 -19.20 15.69
C ARG A 270 -5.74 -20.39 15.19
N CYS A 271 -6.80 -20.15 14.41
CA CYS A 271 -7.68 -21.19 13.90
C CYS A 271 -7.44 -21.50 12.40
N ASN A 272 -6.72 -20.65 11.70
CA ASN A 272 -6.40 -20.75 10.27
C ASN A 272 -7.62 -21.20 9.43
N PRO A 273 -8.67 -20.36 9.40
CA PRO A 273 -9.92 -20.66 8.73
C PRO A 273 -9.78 -20.76 7.22
#